data_b33ad7eb46a2efc58823bf28849146a6
#
_entry.id   b33ad7eb46a2efc58823bf28849146a6
#
_cell.length_a   1.000
_cell.length_b   1.000
_cell.length_c   1.000
_cell.angle_alpha   90.00
_cell.angle_beta   90.00
_cell.angle_gamma   90.00
#
_symmetry.space_group_name_H-M   'P 1'
#
loop_
_entity.id
_entity.type
_entity.pdbx_description
1 polymer ?
#
loop_
_entity_poly.entity_id
_entity_poly.type
_entity_poly.pdbx_seq_one_letter_code
_entity_poly.pdbx_strand_id
1 'polypeptide(L)'
;MSKVKLGINGFGRIGRIVFRESFNRDNVEVVAINDLLDVDHLAYLLKYDSVHGRFDGTVEVKEGKLYVNGRNIRITAERNPADLKWNEVDVDVVAECTGIFATIETANEHIKGGAKKVIISAPSADAPMFVMGVNHETAKASDIVVSNASCTTNCLAPLAKVIHDNFGIVEALMTTVHATTSTQMTADGPSRKDWRGGRAASINIIPSSTGLQKRLEK
;
A
#
# COMPACT_ATOMS: atom_id res chain seq x y z
N MET A 1 16.22 16.17 -13.22
CA MET A 1 15.57 14.91 -13.68
C MET A 1 14.09 15.09 -13.62
N SER A 2 13.32 14.52 -14.56
CA SER A 2 11.86 14.51 -14.51
C SER A 2 11.40 13.74 -13.26
N LYS A 3 10.33 14.19 -12.61
CA LYS A 3 9.72 13.47 -11.48
C LYS A 3 9.08 12.17 -11.99
N VAL A 4 9.12 11.12 -11.16
CA VAL A 4 8.35 9.90 -11.41
C VAL A 4 6.88 10.20 -11.16
N LYS A 5 6.04 9.99 -12.15
CA LYS A 5 4.59 10.18 -12.04
C LYS A 5 3.94 8.94 -11.43
N LEU A 6 3.35 9.12 -10.26
CA LEU A 6 2.74 8.06 -9.46
C LEU A 6 1.21 8.08 -9.58
N GLY A 7 0.63 6.95 -9.95
CA GLY A 7 -0.78 6.64 -9.78
C GLY A 7 -1.01 5.83 -8.49
N ILE A 8 -2.10 6.05 -7.80
CA ILE A 8 -2.47 5.28 -6.60
C ILE A 8 -3.81 4.59 -6.87
N ASN A 9 -3.84 3.26 -6.77
CA ASN A 9 -5.08 2.49 -6.82
C ASN A 9 -5.46 2.03 -5.40
N GLY A 10 -6.60 2.52 -4.91
CA GLY A 10 -7.05 2.35 -3.53
C GLY A 10 -6.51 3.44 -2.60
N PHE A 11 -7.40 4.32 -2.16
CA PHE A 11 -7.08 5.44 -1.27
C PHE A 11 -7.46 5.18 0.18
N GLY A 12 -7.31 3.90 0.60
CA GLY A 12 -7.43 3.46 1.98
C GLY A 12 -6.27 3.95 2.86
N ARG A 13 -6.02 3.30 3.99
CA ARG A 13 -4.92 3.67 4.91
C ARG A 13 -3.57 3.77 4.19
N ILE A 14 -3.21 2.74 3.43
CA ILE A 14 -1.90 2.68 2.78
C ILE A 14 -1.79 3.70 1.65
N GLY A 15 -2.78 3.79 0.76
CA GLY A 15 -2.75 4.75 -0.34
C GLY A 15 -2.62 6.20 0.14
N ARG A 16 -3.32 6.57 1.23
CA ARG A 16 -3.18 7.91 1.82
C ARG A 16 -1.81 8.18 2.43
N ILE A 17 -1.18 7.17 3.05
CA ILE A 17 0.18 7.34 3.61
C ILE A 17 1.19 7.46 2.47
N VAL A 18 1.07 6.64 1.43
CA VAL A 18 1.90 6.76 0.21
C VAL A 18 1.75 8.15 -0.41
N PHE A 19 0.52 8.66 -0.51
CA PHE A 19 0.26 10.00 -1.01
C PHE A 19 0.97 11.07 -0.16
N ARG A 20 0.77 11.04 1.16
CA ARG A 20 1.36 12.02 2.09
C ARG A 20 2.89 12.02 2.02
N GLU A 21 3.50 10.84 2.01
CA GLU A 21 4.96 10.71 1.92
C GLU A 21 5.49 11.17 0.56
N SER A 22 4.77 10.92 -0.52
CA SER A 22 5.16 11.35 -1.87
C SER A 22 5.20 12.87 -2.01
N PHE A 23 4.36 13.61 -1.26
CA PHE A 23 4.38 15.07 -1.25
C PHE A 23 5.63 15.67 -0.58
N ASN A 24 6.30 14.90 0.26
CA ASN A 24 7.55 15.30 0.92
C ASN A 24 8.80 14.98 0.07
N ARG A 25 8.60 14.46 -1.16
CA ARG A 25 9.71 14.03 -2.04
C ARG A 25 9.76 14.85 -3.32
N ASP A 26 10.96 15.33 -3.66
CA ASP A 26 11.16 16.14 -4.86
C ASP A 26 11.18 15.32 -6.16
N ASN A 27 11.40 14.02 -6.07
CA ASN A 27 11.56 13.13 -7.22
C ASN A 27 10.29 12.35 -7.60
N VAL A 28 9.19 12.52 -6.86
CA VAL A 28 7.91 11.84 -7.11
C VAL A 28 6.78 12.87 -7.23
N GLU A 29 5.81 12.61 -8.09
CA GLU A 29 4.61 13.41 -8.24
C GLU A 29 3.39 12.49 -8.36
N VAL A 30 2.46 12.58 -7.40
CA VAL A 30 1.16 11.90 -7.53
C VAL A 30 0.30 12.66 -8.51
N VAL A 31 -0.12 12.01 -9.59
CA VAL A 31 -0.91 12.62 -10.67
C VAL A 31 -2.34 12.09 -10.73
N ALA A 32 -2.59 10.88 -10.20
CA ALA A 32 -3.91 10.27 -10.22
C ALA A 32 -4.14 9.35 -9.02
N ILE A 33 -5.41 9.26 -8.62
CA ILE A 33 -5.92 8.35 -7.59
C ILE A 33 -7.16 7.67 -8.16
N ASN A 34 -7.27 6.36 -7.95
CA ASN A 34 -8.50 5.62 -8.16
C ASN A 34 -9.03 5.11 -6.83
N ASP A 35 -10.28 5.42 -6.54
CA ASP A 35 -11.03 4.87 -5.41
C ASP A 35 -12.53 4.94 -5.69
N LEU A 36 -13.33 4.08 -5.06
CA LEU A 36 -14.78 4.01 -5.31
C LEU A 36 -15.58 5.03 -4.47
N LEU A 37 -14.94 5.76 -3.57
CA LEU A 37 -15.54 6.82 -2.79
C LEU A 37 -15.64 8.12 -3.61
N ASP A 38 -16.58 8.99 -3.22
CA ASP A 38 -16.67 10.33 -3.80
C ASP A 38 -15.47 11.22 -3.42
N VAL A 39 -15.21 12.23 -4.24
CA VAL A 39 -14.03 13.07 -4.10
C VAL A 39 -14.01 13.88 -2.79
N ASP A 40 -15.18 14.30 -2.29
CA ASP A 40 -15.28 15.07 -1.04
C ASP A 40 -14.88 14.19 0.15
N HIS A 41 -15.31 12.93 0.14
CA HIS A 41 -14.93 11.95 1.16
C HIS A 41 -13.43 11.64 1.09
N LEU A 42 -12.86 11.46 -0.10
CA LEU A 42 -11.42 11.26 -0.27
C LEU A 42 -10.62 12.47 0.26
N ALA A 43 -11.06 13.69 -0.03
CA ALA A 43 -10.46 14.92 0.47
C ALA A 43 -10.51 15.01 1.99
N TYR A 44 -11.66 14.68 2.59
CA TYR A 44 -11.83 14.63 4.05
C TYR A 44 -10.86 13.63 4.69
N LEU A 45 -10.80 12.40 4.18
CA LEU A 45 -9.92 11.35 4.69
C LEU A 45 -8.43 11.66 4.51
N LEU A 46 -8.06 12.40 3.46
CA LEU A 46 -6.68 12.87 3.29
C LEU A 46 -6.33 13.95 4.31
N LYS A 47 -7.27 14.89 4.52
CA LYS A 47 -7.07 16.05 5.40
C LYS A 47 -6.95 15.67 6.85
N TYR A 48 -7.76 14.69 7.32
CA TYR A 48 -7.85 14.31 8.73
C TYR A 48 -7.44 12.85 8.91
N ASP A 49 -6.47 12.60 9.76
CA ASP A 49 -6.01 11.26 10.11
C ASP A 49 -5.79 11.17 11.62
N SER A 50 -6.40 10.16 12.25
CA SER A 50 -6.33 9.99 13.71
C SER A 50 -4.95 9.55 14.21
N VAL A 51 -4.13 8.93 13.34
CA VAL A 51 -2.80 8.42 13.70
C VAL A 51 -1.72 9.40 13.26
N HIS A 52 -1.81 9.90 12.02
CA HIS A 52 -0.77 10.75 11.41
C HIS A 52 -1.11 12.25 11.48
N GLY A 53 -2.22 12.62 12.11
CA GLY A 53 -2.63 14.01 12.24
C GLY A 53 -3.14 14.64 10.93
N ARG A 54 -3.34 15.93 10.96
CA ARG A 54 -3.75 16.69 9.78
C ARG A 54 -2.70 16.62 8.68
N PHE A 55 -3.16 16.62 7.43
CA PHE A 55 -2.27 16.79 6.27
C PHE A 55 -1.61 18.16 6.34
N ASP A 56 -0.30 18.21 6.18
CA ASP A 56 0.47 19.44 6.14
C ASP A 56 0.39 20.06 4.74
N GLY A 57 -0.65 20.83 4.51
CA GLY A 57 -0.93 21.47 3.24
C GLY A 57 -2.41 21.74 3.03
N THR A 58 -2.74 22.28 1.85
CA THR A 58 -4.12 22.56 1.45
C THR A 58 -4.73 21.39 0.73
N VAL A 59 -5.96 21.02 1.10
CA VAL A 59 -6.78 20.02 0.40
C VAL A 59 -8.13 20.64 0.12
N GLU A 60 -8.46 20.78 -1.14
CA GLU A 60 -9.67 21.46 -1.60
C GLU A 60 -10.37 20.63 -2.67
N VAL A 61 -11.70 20.68 -2.69
CA VAL A 61 -12.50 20.18 -3.81
C VAL A 61 -13.13 21.38 -4.51
N LYS A 62 -12.89 21.49 -5.81
CA LYS A 62 -13.42 22.55 -6.66
C LYS A 62 -14.00 21.92 -7.93
N GLU A 63 -15.27 22.17 -8.22
CA GLU A 63 -15.96 21.63 -9.40
C GLU A 63 -15.80 20.09 -9.53
N GLY A 64 -15.90 19.36 -8.41
CA GLY A 64 -15.76 17.91 -8.38
C GLY A 64 -14.34 17.39 -8.61
N LYS A 65 -13.31 18.25 -8.55
CA LYS A 65 -11.90 17.88 -8.72
C LYS A 65 -11.13 18.10 -7.43
N LEU A 66 -10.22 17.18 -7.13
CA LEU A 66 -9.33 17.28 -5.98
C LEU A 66 -8.10 18.14 -6.29
N TYR A 67 -7.87 19.14 -5.45
CA TYR A 67 -6.67 19.96 -5.47
C TYR A 67 -5.90 19.80 -4.17
N VAL A 68 -4.61 19.49 -4.27
CA VAL A 68 -3.72 19.40 -3.12
C VAL A 68 -2.52 20.32 -3.36
N ASN A 69 -2.31 21.26 -2.44
CA ASN A 69 -1.31 22.33 -2.59
C ASN A 69 -1.40 23.04 -3.98
N GLY A 70 -2.64 23.30 -4.43
CA GLY A 70 -2.91 23.94 -5.71
C GLY A 70 -2.77 23.04 -6.95
N ARG A 71 -2.33 21.78 -6.80
CA ARG A 71 -2.19 20.82 -7.91
C ARG A 71 -3.46 20.01 -8.06
N ASN A 72 -3.96 19.90 -9.27
CA ASN A 72 -5.09 19.02 -9.59
C ASN A 72 -4.62 17.57 -9.61
N ILE A 73 -5.29 16.71 -8.86
CA ILE A 73 -5.08 15.26 -8.85
C ILE A 73 -6.27 14.62 -9.58
N ARG A 74 -6.01 13.86 -10.63
CA ARG A 74 -7.07 13.13 -11.35
C ARG A 74 -7.67 12.08 -10.42
N ILE A 75 -9.01 12.10 -10.28
CA ILE A 75 -9.74 11.07 -9.51
C ILE A 75 -10.55 10.23 -10.49
N THR A 76 -10.51 8.91 -10.30
CA THR A 76 -11.33 7.93 -11.02
C THR A 76 -12.00 6.99 -10.01
N ALA A 77 -13.09 6.34 -10.43
CA ALA A 77 -13.85 5.40 -9.61
C ALA A 77 -14.11 4.08 -10.39
N GLU A 78 -13.05 3.54 -10.98
CA GLU A 78 -13.11 2.34 -11.80
C GLU A 78 -12.78 1.09 -10.97
N ARG A 79 -13.54 0.01 -11.19
CA ARG A 79 -13.32 -1.27 -10.54
C ARG A 79 -12.26 -2.11 -11.25
N ASN A 80 -12.19 -2.00 -12.58
CA ASN A 80 -11.24 -2.75 -13.39
C ASN A 80 -10.01 -1.88 -13.67
N PRO A 81 -8.80 -2.27 -13.25
CA PRO A 81 -7.61 -1.49 -13.48
C PRO A 81 -7.24 -1.24 -14.95
N ALA A 82 -7.69 -2.11 -15.86
CA ALA A 82 -7.46 -1.92 -17.29
C ALA A 82 -8.17 -0.68 -17.86
N ASP A 83 -9.26 -0.23 -17.23
CA ASP A 83 -10.07 0.91 -17.66
C ASP A 83 -9.59 2.24 -17.08
N LEU A 84 -8.55 2.24 -16.24
CA LEU A 84 -8.05 3.41 -15.53
C LEU A 84 -7.34 4.44 -16.41
N LYS A 85 -6.92 4.03 -17.62
CA LYS A 85 -6.29 4.92 -18.60
C LYS A 85 -5.15 5.77 -18.00
N TRP A 86 -4.21 5.10 -17.33
CA TRP A 86 -3.07 5.73 -16.69
C TRP A 86 -2.19 6.53 -17.65
N ASN A 87 -2.19 6.15 -18.92
CA ASN A 87 -1.49 6.85 -20.00
C ASN A 87 -2.01 8.26 -20.27
N GLU A 88 -3.28 8.58 -19.96
CA GLU A 88 -3.83 9.94 -20.17
C GLU A 88 -3.16 11.00 -19.25
N VAL A 89 -2.52 10.57 -18.16
CA VAL A 89 -1.77 11.44 -17.25
C VAL A 89 -0.31 11.00 -17.09
N ASP A 90 0.18 10.17 -18.03
CA ASP A 90 1.56 9.69 -18.12
C ASP A 90 2.07 9.01 -16.84
N VAL A 91 1.27 8.17 -16.19
CA VAL A 91 1.69 7.43 -15.00
C VAL A 91 2.86 6.50 -15.32
N ASP A 92 3.97 6.69 -14.62
CA ASP A 92 5.13 5.80 -14.71
C ASP A 92 4.96 4.56 -13.83
N VAL A 93 4.49 4.77 -12.59
CA VAL A 93 4.36 3.73 -11.58
C VAL A 93 2.99 3.78 -10.94
N VAL A 94 2.35 2.63 -10.76
CA VAL A 94 1.14 2.51 -9.94
C VAL A 94 1.51 1.91 -8.60
N ALA A 95 1.11 2.56 -7.51
CA ALA A 95 1.04 1.96 -6.18
C ALA A 95 -0.32 1.26 -6.04
N GLU A 96 -0.32 -0.06 -6.07
CA GLU A 96 -1.51 -0.88 -5.88
C GLU A 96 -1.77 -1.07 -4.37
N CYS A 97 -2.74 -0.34 -3.84
CA CYS A 97 -3.03 -0.23 -2.41
C CYS A 97 -4.40 -0.78 -2.00
N THR A 98 -5.11 -1.47 -2.90
CA THR A 98 -6.42 -2.09 -2.58
C THR A 98 -6.28 -3.39 -1.81
N GLY A 99 -5.18 -4.11 -2.00
CA GLY A 99 -4.98 -5.48 -1.51
C GLY A 99 -5.77 -6.54 -2.30
N ILE A 100 -6.41 -6.17 -3.42
CA ILE A 100 -7.21 -7.06 -4.29
C ILE A 100 -6.33 -7.60 -5.42
N PHE A 101 -5.58 -6.75 -6.09
CA PHE A 101 -4.76 -7.08 -7.26
C PHE A 101 -3.33 -7.42 -6.82
N ALA A 102 -3.18 -8.53 -6.06
CA ALA A 102 -1.95 -8.87 -5.37
C ALA A 102 -1.12 -9.99 -6.04
N THR A 103 -1.43 -10.36 -7.29
CA THR A 103 -0.66 -11.30 -8.10
C THR A 103 -0.14 -10.62 -9.37
N ILE A 104 0.87 -11.19 -10.03
CA ILE A 104 1.36 -10.68 -11.32
C ILE A 104 0.22 -10.57 -12.32
N GLU A 105 -0.61 -11.61 -12.43
CA GLU A 105 -1.73 -11.64 -13.36
C GLU A 105 -2.69 -10.47 -13.13
N THR A 106 -3.17 -10.31 -11.90
CA THR A 106 -4.15 -9.28 -11.57
C THR A 106 -3.57 -7.86 -11.60
N ALA A 107 -2.31 -7.69 -11.19
CA ALA A 107 -1.63 -6.40 -11.23
C ALA A 107 -1.27 -5.95 -12.65
N ASN A 108 -1.09 -6.90 -13.59
CA ASN A 108 -0.87 -6.59 -15.01
C ASN A 108 -2.06 -5.87 -15.67
N GLU A 109 -3.26 -5.90 -15.07
CA GLU A 109 -4.38 -5.10 -15.57
C GLU A 109 -4.06 -3.58 -15.52
N HIS A 110 -3.23 -3.13 -14.60
CA HIS A 110 -2.73 -1.75 -14.59
C HIS A 110 -1.81 -1.44 -15.78
N ILE A 111 -1.02 -2.42 -16.22
CA ILE A 111 -0.15 -2.27 -17.39
C ILE A 111 -1.01 -2.16 -18.64
N LYS A 112 -2.10 -2.96 -18.75
CA LYS A 112 -3.08 -2.81 -19.82
C LYS A 112 -3.77 -1.46 -19.78
N GLY A 113 -4.00 -0.91 -18.59
CA GLY A 113 -4.51 0.45 -18.34
C GLY A 113 -3.51 1.57 -18.66
N GLY A 114 -2.28 1.23 -19.11
CA GLY A 114 -1.27 2.18 -19.58
C GLY A 114 -0.21 2.60 -18.55
N ALA A 115 -0.11 1.93 -17.41
CA ALA A 115 1.01 2.11 -16.47
C ALA A 115 2.27 1.41 -16.99
N LYS A 116 3.46 1.90 -16.61
CA LYS A 116 4.74 1.28 -17.00
C LYS A 116 5.24 0.26 -15.99
N LYS A 117 4.90 0.43 -14.71
CA LYS A 117 5.30 -0.45 -13.61
C LYS A 117 4.23 -0.45 -12.51
N VAL A 118 4.14 -1.56 -11.76
CA VAL A 118 3.24 -1.69 -10.61
C VAL A 118 4.01 -2.12 -9.37
N ILE A 119 3.75 -1.44 -8.27
CA ILE A 119 4.24 -1.81 -6.93
C ILE A 119 3.03 -2.20 -6.08
N ILE A 120 2.92 -3.47 -5.75
CA ILE A 120 1.88 -4.01 -4.87
C ILE A 120 2.28 -3.70 -3.41
N SER A 121 1.43 -2.99 -2.67
CA SER A 121 1.67 -2.62 -1.26
C SER A 121 1.30 -3.73 -0.27
N ALA A 122 1.23 -4.96 -0.73
CA ALA A 122 0.85 -6.16 0.04
C ALA A 122 1.71 -7.35 -0.38
N PRO A 123 1.77 -8.44 0.41
CA PRO A 123 2.46 -9.65 -0.01
C PRO A 123 1.86 -10.21 -1.30
N SER A 124 2.71 -10.63 -2.23
CA SER A 124 2.30 -11.31 -3.45
C SER A 124 2.63 -12.80 -3.38
N ALA A 125 1.84 -13.62 -4.06
CA ALA A 125 2.11 -15.05 -4.16
C ALA A 125 3.22 -15.37 -5.17
N ASP A 126 3.40 -14.53 -6.19
CA ASP A 126 4.20 -14.79 -7.39
C ASP A 126 5.10 -13.61 -7.82
N ALA A 127 4.79 -12.36 -7.45
CA ALA A 127 5.64 -11.22 -7.76
C ALA A 127 6.91 -11.18 -6.88
N PRO A 128 8.07 -10.77 -7.44
CA PRO A 128 9.28 -10.55 -6.65
C PRO A 128 9.00 -9.53 -5.55
N MET A 129 9.46 -9.83 -4.33
CA MET A 129 9.24 -8.99 -3.17
C MET A 129 10.53 -8.31 -2.74
N PHE A 130 10.43 -7.02 -2.47
CA PHE A 130 11.55 -6.19 -2.04
C PHE A 130 11.25 -5.48 -0.73
N VAL A 131 12.24 -5.50 0.16
CA VAL A 131 12.25 -4.76 1.42
C VAL A 131 13.42 -3.79 1.39
N MET A 132 13.15 -2.51 1.64
CA MET A 132 14.17 -1.48 1.67
C MET A 132 15.23 -1.76 2.74
N GLY A 133 16.51 -1.61 2.37
CA GLY A 133 17.64 -1.92 3.25
C GLY A 133 18.00 -3.41 3.35
N VAL A 134 17.19 -4.31 2.75
CA VAL A 134 17.44 -5.76 2.79
C VAL A 134 17.85 -6.29 1.42
N ASN A 135 16.96 -6.23 0.44
CA ASN A 135 17.17 -6.80 -0.89
C ASN A 135 16.72 -5.89 -2.05
N HIS A 136 16.37 -4.65 -1.79
CA HIS A 136 15.84 -3.72 -2.80
C HIS A 136 16.84 -3.44 -3.94
N GLU A 137 18.14 -3.54 -3.67
CA GLU A 137 19.20 -3.35 -4.68
C GLU A 137 19.25 -4.49 -5.71
N THR A 138 18.60 -5.62 -5.42
CA THR A 138 18.52 -6.74 -6.37
C THR A 138 17.41 -6.57 -7.41
N ALA A 139 16.59 -5.51 -7.30
CA ALA A 139 15.53 -5.21 -8.25
C ALA A 139 16.08 -4.90 -9.64
N LYS A 140 15.46 -5.48 -10.67
CA LYS A 140 15.87 -5.35 -12.06
C LYS A 140 14.92 -4.44 -12.83
N ALA A 141 15.41 -3.81 -13.87
CA ALA A 141 14.56 -3.02 -14.75
C ALA A 141 13.44 -3.85 -15.40
N SER A 142 13.67 -5.15 -15.59
CA SER A 142 12.70 -6.13 -16.10
C SER A 142 11.57 -6.47 -15.12
N ASP A 143 11.69 -6.13 -13.83
CA ASP A 143 10.67 -6.40 -12.83
C ASP A 143 9.55 -5.38 -12.97
N ILE A 144 8.57 -5.68 -13.80
CA ILE A 144 7.46 -4.75 -14.13
C ILE A 144 6.42 -4.71 -13.01
N VAL A 145 6.11 -5.87 -12.42
CA VAL A 145 5.23 -6.00 -11.25
C VAL A 145 6.06 -6.49 -10.08
N VAL A 146 6.09 -5.72 -9.00
CA VAL A 146 6.84 -6.06 -7.78
C VAL A 146 5.95 -5.88 -6.55
N SER A 147 6.34 -6.52 -5.45
CA SER A 147 5.65 -6.36 -4.16
C SER A 147 6.59 -5.75 -3.12
N ASN A 148 6.06 -4.86 -2.30
CA ASN A 148 6.74 -4.32 -1.12
C ASN A 148 6.54 -5.20 0.13
N ALA A 149 6.16 -6.46 -0.05
CA ALA A 149 5.92 -7.43 1.02
C ALA A 149 4.85 -7.01 2.05
N SER A 150 4.85 -7.61 3.24
CA SER A 150 3.91 -7.28 4.32
C SER A 150 4.50 -6.29 5.32
N CYS A 151 3.63 -5.67 6.12
CA CYS A 151 4.03 -4.85 7.26
C CYS A 151 4.94 -5.62 8.24
N THR A 152 4.59 -6.87 8.56
CA THR A 152 5.41 -7.74 9.42
C THR A 152 6.76 -8.03 8.78
N THR A 153 6.82 -8.30 7.47
CA THR A 153 8.07 -8.53 6.76
C THR A 153 8.95 -7.28 6.75
N ASN A 154 8.38 -6.11 6.52
CA ASN A 154 9.13 -4.84 6.55
C ASN A 154 9.67 -4.49 7.94
N CYS A 155 9.04 -4.98 9.01
CA CYS A 155 9.56 -4.86 10.37
C CYS A 155 10.68 -5.88 10.64
N LEU A 156 10.41 -7.16 10.36
CA LEU A 156 11.29 -8.26 10.77
C LEU A 156 12.55 -8.39 9.90
N ALA A 157 12.44 -8.23 8.58
CA ALA A 157 13.54 -8.53 7.68
C ALA A 157 14.76 -7.61 7.90
N PRO A 158 14.63 -6.29 8.07
CA PRO A 158 15.77 -5.43 8.42
C PRO A 158 16.39 -5.80 9.78
N LEU A 159 15.55 -6.08 10.80
CA LEU A 159 16.01 -6.46 12.12
C LEU A 159 16.79 -7.80 12.08
N ALA A 160 16.20 -8.80 11.43
CA ALA A 160 16.83 -10.10 11.27
C ALA A 160 18.14 -10.00 10.47
N LYS A 161 18.18 -9.16 9.43
CA LYS A 161 19.39 -8.92 8.64
C LYS A 161 20.52 -8.37 9.50
N VAL A 162 20.26 -7.35 10.31
CA VAL A 162 21.29 -6.78 11.20
C VAL A 162 21.82 -7.80 12.17
N ILE A 163 20.95 -8.61 12.80
CA ILE A 163 21.38 -9.66 13.73
C ILE A 163 22.16 -10.75 13.00
N HIS A 164 21.67 -11.19 11.83
CA HIS A 164 22.32 -12.24 11.06
C HIS A 164 23.72 -11.82 10.58
N ASP A 165 23.85 -10.62 10.03
CA ASP A 165 25.11 -10.12 9.46
C ASP A 165 26.19 -9.93 10.53
N ASN A 166 25.83 -9.64 11.78
CA ASN A 166 26.80 -9.38 12.85
C ASN A 166 27.05 -10.59 13.77
N PHE A 167 26.07 -11.45 14.00
CA PHE A 167 26.15 -12.54 14.98
C PHE A 167 25.83 -13.91 14.40
N GLY A 168 25.21 -13.99 13.24
CA GLY A 168 24.61 -15.20 12.70
C GLY A 168 23.33 -15.60 13.42
N ILE A 169 22.35 -16.11 12.69
CA ILE A 169 21.12 -16.70 13.23
C ILE A 169 21.13 -18.18 12.87
N VAL A 170 21.07 -19.05 13.88
CA VAL A 170 20.97 -20.51 13.71
C VAL A 170 19.48 -20.91 13.76
N GLU A 171 18.77 -20.44 14.78
CA GLU A 171 17.34 -20.68 14.99
C GLU A 171 16.71 -19.42 15.57
N ALA A 172 15.43 -19.18 15.27
CA ALA A 172 14.69 -18.05 15.81
C ALA A 172 13.19 -18.35 15.93
N LEU A 173 12.57 -17.79 16.96
CA LEU A 173 11.12 -17.71 17.08
C LEU A 173 10.68 -16.26 16.97
N MET A 174 9.58 -16.02 16.26
CA MET A 174 9.03 -14.69 16.06
C MET A 174 7.66 -14.57 16.73
N THR A 175 7.52 -13.53 17.55
CA THR A 175 6.22 -13.06 18.03
C THR A 175 6.04 -11.62 17.59
N THR A 176 4.92 -11.32 16.94
CA THR A 176 4.56 -9.93 16.57
C THR A 176 3.45 -9.40 17.46
N VAL A 177 3.65 -8.19 18.00
CA VAL A 177 2.59 -7.40 18.66
C VAL A 177 2.21 -6.31 17.68
N HIS A 178 1.07 -6.48 17.02
CA HIS A 178 0.69 -5.66 15.87
C HIS A 178 -0.42 -4.68 16.22
N ALA A 179 -0.30 -3.46 15.74
CA ALA A 179 -1.38 -2.48 15.82
C ALA A 179 -2.64 -2.96 15.08
N THR A 180 -3.80 -2.52 15.55
CA THR A 180 -5.08 -2.77 14.90
C THR A 180 -5.10 -2.24 13.45
N THR A 181 -5.62 -3.05 12.54
CA THR A 181 -5.76 -2.70 11.12
C THR A 181 -7.23 -2.62 10.71
N SER A 182 -7.50 -2.03 9.55
CA SER A 182 -8.86 -1.81 9.04
C SER A 182 -9.66 -3.10 8.76
N THR A 183 -9.01 -4.26 8.75
CA THR A 183 -9.68 -5.56 8.59
C THR A 183 -10.25 -6.12 9.89
N GLN A 184 -9.89 -5.54 11.03
CA GLN A 184 -10.37 -5.93 12.34
C GLN A 184 -11.65 -5.18 12.71
N MET A 185 -12.51 -5.80 13.52
CA MET A 185 -13.80 -5.24 13.90
C MET A 185 -13.65 -4.22 15.04
N THR A 186 -14.39 -3.12 14.99
CA THR A 186 -14.49 -2.15 16.11
C THR A 186 -15.39 -2.65 17.22
N ALA A 187 -16.43 -3.40 16.88
CA ALA A 187 -17.34 -4.09 17.80
C ALA A 187 -17.43 -5.57 17.39
N ASP A 188 -17.91 -6.44 18.29
CA ASP A 188 -18.10 -7.86 18.00
C ASP A 188 -18.98 -8.05 16.75
N GLY A 189 -18.49 -8.82 15.79
CA GLY A 189 -19.18 -9.06 14.54
C GLY A 189 -18.76 -10.38 13.89
N PRO A 190 -19.49 -10.84 12.86
CA PRO A 190 -19.20 -12.10 12.20
C PRO A 190 -17.86 -12.03 11.45
N SER A 191 -17.03 -13.06 11.61
CA SER A 191 -15.83 -13.29 10.82
C SER A 191 -15.90 -14.67 10.17
N ARG A 192 -15.77 -14.70 8.84
CA ARG A 192 -15.88 -15.95 8.07
C ARG A 192 -14.63 -16.81 8.11
N LYS A 193 -13.47 -16.22 8.36
CA LYS A 193 -12.18 -16.92 8.32
C LYS A 193 -11.72 -17.41 9.68
N ASP A 194 -11.88 -16.60 10.69
CA ASP A 194 -11.48 -16.88 12.08
C ASP A 194 -12.44 -16.15 13.02
N TRP A 195 -13.19 -16.89 13.81
CA TRP A 195 -14.18 -16.30 14.73
C TRP A 195 -13.56 -15.35 15.74
N ARG A 196 -12.30 -15.59 16.15
CA ARG A 196 -11.58 -14.67 17.03
C ARG A 196 -11.32 -13.32 16.38
N GLY A 197 -11.12 -13.31 15.05
CA GLY A 197 -10.98 -12.09 14.27
C GLY A 197 -12.24 -11.22 14.21
N GLY A 198 -13.39 -11.75 14.64
CA GLY A 198 -14.66 -11.01 14.77
C GLY A 198 -14.84 -10.28 16.10
N ARG A 199 -13.90 -10.40 17.05
CA ARG A 199 -13.96 -9.71 18.34
C ARG A 199 -13.54 -8.24 18.20
N ALA A 200 -14.10 -7.40 19.11
CA ALA A 200 -13.79 -5.97 19.15
C ALA A 200 -12.30 -5.71 19.43
N ALA A 201 -11.60 -5.18 18.46
CA ALA A 201 -10.15 -4.99 18.50
C ALA A 201 -9.70 -3.90 19.49
N SER A 202 -10.61 -2.99 19.86
CA SER A 202 -10.31 -1.92 20.81
C SER A 202 -10.17 -2.38 22.27
N ILE A 203 -10.70 -3.58 22.59
CA ILE A 203 -10.75 -4.11 23.98
C ILE A 203 -10.25 -5.54 24.09
N ASN A 204 -9.74 -6.13 23.00
CA ASN A 204 -9.22 -7.50 22.99
C ASN A 204 -7.84 -7.55 22.34
N ILE A 205 -6.99 -8.47 22.81
CA ILE A 205 -5.82 -8.93 22.07
C ILE A 205 -6.29 -10.11 21.22
N ILE A 206 -6.26 -9.91 19.89
CA ILE A 206 -6.81 -10.87 18.94
C ILE A 206 -5.69 -11.66 18.29
N PRO A 207 -5.58 -13.00 18.53
CA PRO A 207 -4.63 -13.84 17.84
C PRO A 207 -4.90 -13.83 16.33
N SER A 208 -3.86 -13.66 15.53
CA SER A 208 -3.96 -13.61 14.07
C SER A 208 -2.76 -14.27 13.42
N SER A 209 -2.94 -14.88 12.26
CA SER A 209 -1.83 -15.36 11.45
C SER A 209 -1.24 -14.25 10.59
N THR A 210 0.04 -14.30 10.32
CA THR A 210 0.71 -13.40 9.36
C THR A 210 1.14 -14.18 8.11
N GLY A 211 1.16 -13.50 6.96
CA GLY A 211 1.62 -14.08 5.70
C GLY A 211 3.08 -14.56 5.72
N LEU A 212 3.89 -14.04 6.64
CA LEU A 212 5.27 -14.48 6.86
C LEU A 212 5.34 -15.90 7.41
N GLN A 213 4.45 -16.27 8.34
CA GLN A 213 4.42 -17.58 8.97
C GLN A 213 4.27 -18.73 7.96
N LYS A 214 3.47 -18.52 6.91
CA LYS A 214 3.25 -19.51 5.84
C LYS A 214 4.46 -19.72 4.91
N ARG A 215 5.49 -18.87 4.96
CA ARG A 215 6.68 -18.95 4.10
C ARG A 215 7.92 -19.49 4.80
N LEU A 216 7.97 -19.43 6.13
CA LEU A 216 9.06 -20.01 6.91
C LEU A 216 8.92 -21.54 7.06
N GLU A 217 7.75 -22.10 6.72
CA GLU A 217 7.46 -23.53 6.71
C GLU A 217 7.80 -24.23 5.37
N LYS A 218 8.38 -23.48 4.40
CA LYS A 218 8.86 -24.00 3.10
C LYS A 218 10.35 -23.72 2.93
#